data_10569faaa644f9c7bda4ae304f079310
#
_entry.id   10569faaa644f9c7bda4ae304f079310
#
_cell.length_a   1.000
_cell.length_b   1.000
_cell.length_c   1.000
_cell.angle_alpha   90.00
_cell.angle_beta   90.00
_cell.angle_gamma   90.00
#
_symmetry.space_group_name_H-M   'P 1'
#
loop_
_entity.id
_entity.type
_entity.pdbx_description
1 polymer ?
#
loop_
_entity_poly.entity_id
_entity_poly.type
_entity_poly.pdbx_seq_one_letter_code
_entity_poly.pdbx_strand_id
1 'polypeptide(L)'
;MRSIFLVAMREYRQIASTRGFWVMLLILPVVIGITQVAGRFLRPQLTSAYVLVDASGQYASAIDHRIELNRQRYELADLSAYVQRWNVSAAKPDAIWATGERWFTEQQIEQFIAEGGATAALELIKPRLPQDAPVFEIEPPSYVRAETPAGVPIDQGPDALAEGLAPYLQDVVATPMGERPLALAVYIPEAVGPDDPIRMWTNGAPNPSLIEAVRGEVVRVQRMQALEAGGLSPELASQMIDTTVPLQVSAPPQGEGRELVAIRSVLPLALSYLLMVTVMVTGS
;
A
#
# COMPACT_ATOMS: atom_id res chain seq x y z
N MET A 1 -22.27 -6.15 -51.69
CA MET A 1 -21.20 -6.12 -50.68
C MET A 1 -19.89 -5.50 -51.16
N ARG A 2 -19.47 -5.73 -52.39
CA ARG A 2 -18.21 -5.18 -52.94
C ARG A 2 -18.14 -3.65 -53.04
N SER A 3 -19.28 -2.99 -53.31
CA SER A 3 -19.39 -1.51 -53.42
C SER A 3 -19.25 -0.83 -52.04
N ILE A 4 -19.84 -1.41 -51.00
CA ILE A 4 -19.75 -0.87 -49.61
C ILE A 4 -18.31 -0.90 -49.11
N PHE A 5 -17.59 -1.99 -49.41
CA PHE A 5 -16.18 -2.11 -49.03
C PHE A 5 -15.29 -1.09 -49.77
N LEU A 6 -15.56 -0.82 -51.02
CA LEU A 6 -14.81 0.19 -51.79
C LEU A 6 -15.03 1.61 -51.29
N VAL A 7 -16.27 1.94 -50.89
CA VAL A 7 -16.57 3.24 -50.33
C VAL A 7 -15.90 3.38 -48.96
N ALA A 8 -16.03 2.38 -48.08
CA ALA A 8 -15.39 2.40 -46.76
C ALA A 8 -13.84 2.50 -46.87
N MET A 9 -13.24 1.84 -47.82
CA MET A 9 -11.79 1.90 -48.05
C MET A 9 -11.32 3.25 -48.56
N ARG A 10 -12.14 3.91 -49.38
CA ARG A 10 -11.88 5.29 -49.85
C ARG A 10 -11.94 6.28 -48.71
N GLU A 11 -13.01 6.23 -47.88
CA GLU A 11 -13.18 7.09 -46.72
C GLU A 11 -12.06 6.87 -45.68
N TYR A 12 -11.73 5.59 -45.37
CA TYR A 12 -10.62 5.27 -44.48
C TYR A 12 -9.28 5.88 -45.00
N ARG A 13 -8.98 5.76 -46.30
CA ARG A 13 -7.77 6.32 -46.87
C ARG A 13 -7.72 7.85 -46.81
N GLN A 14 -8.88 8.51 -46.93
CA GLN A 14 -8.98 9.96 -46.86
C GLN A 14 -8.71 10.42 -45.41
N ILE A 15 -9.29 9.74 -44.41
CA ILE A 15 -9.09 10.02 -43.00
C ILE A 15 -7.64 9.71 -42.55
N ALA A 16 -7.11 8.54 -42.95
CA ALA A 16 -5.76 8.13 -42.64
C ALA A 16 -4.68 8.99 -43.29
N SER A 17 -5.01 9.74 -44.36
CA SER A 17 -4.09 10.68 -45.00
C SER A 17 -3.94 11.99 -44.25
N THR A 18 -4.82 12.29 -43.29
CA THR A 18 -4.77 13.52 -42.48
C THR A 18 -3.76 13.41 -41.33
N ARG A 19 -2.91 14.41 -41.19
CA ARG A 19 -1.91 14.46 -40.11
C ARG A 19 -2.60 14.45 -38.72
N GLY A 20 -3.78 15.06 -38.61
CA GLY A 20 -4.57 15.12 -37.38
C GLY A 20 -5.00 13.73 -36.88
N PHE A 21 -5.35 12.82 -37.78
CA PHE A 21 -5.70 11.45 -37.42
C PHE A 21 -4.57 10.74 -36.68
N TRP A 22 -3.34 10.80 -37.22
CA TRP A 22 -2.19 10.15 -36.60
C TRP A 22 -1.78 10.79 -35.27
N VAL A 23 -1.87 12.12 -35.17
CA VAL A 23 -1.63 12.82 -33.91
C VAL A 23 -2.61 12.36 -32.84
N MET A 24 -3.90 12.31 -33.18
CA MET A 24 -4.95 11.90 -32.22
C MET A 24 -4.83 10.41 -31.84
N LEU A 25 -4.48 9.55 -32.80
CA LEU A 25 -4.26 8.13 -32.55
C LEU A 25 -3.05 7.88 -31.63
N LEU A 26 -2.00 8.70 -31.72
CA LEU A 26 -0.78 8.57 -30.93
C LEU A 26 -0.88 9.23 -29.55
N ILE A 27 -1.75 10.21 -29.36
CA ILE A 27 -1.91 10.89 -28.07
C ILE A 27 -2.28 9.92 -26.95
N LEU A 28 -3.21 8.98 -27.18
CA LEU A 28 -3.65 8.05 -26.14
C LEU A 28 -2.55 7.12 -25.64
N PRO A 29 -1.83 6.37 -26.49
CA PRO A 29 -0.73 5.53 -26.03
C PRO A 29 0.40 6.35 -25.40
N VAL A 30 0.66 7.57 -25.87
CA VAL A 30 1.64 8.48 -25.25
C VAL A 30 1.19 8.91 -23.86
N VAL A 31 -0.06 9.32 -23.69
CA VAL A 31 -0.61 9.71 -22.36
C VAL A 31 -0.60 8.51 -21.43
N ILE A 32 -1.00 7.32 -21.89
CA ILE A 32 -0.94 6.09 -21.06
C ILE A 32 0.52 5.79 -20.70
N GLY A 33 1.44 5.88 -21.64
CA GLY A 33 2.87 5.69 -21.38
C GLY A 33 3.43 6.69 -20.37
N ILE A 34 3.09 7.96 -20.52
CA ILE A 34 3.49 9.02 -19.59
C ILE A 34 2.90 8.78 -18.19
N THR A 35 1.62 8.43 -18.08
CA THR A 35 0.99 8.15 -16.77
C THR A 35 1.58 6.91 -16.08
N GLN A 36 1.93 5.88 -16.82
CA GLN A 36 2.62 4.70 -16.27
C GLN A 36 4.04 5.03 -15.79
N VAL A 37 4.77 5.81 -16.57
CA VAL A 37 6.14 6.24 -16.24
C VAL A 37 6.11 7.30 -15.13
N ALA A 38 5.26 8.32 -15.26
CA ALA A 38 5.10 9.37 -14.26
C ALA A 38 4.61 8.82 -12.92
N GLY A 39 3.75 7.80 -12.93
CA GLY A 39 3.31 7.12 -11.71
C GLY A 39 4.46 6.46 -10.94
N ARG A 40 5.52 6.05 -11.62
CA ARG A 40 6.74 5.51 -10.99
C ARG A 40 7.67 6.60 -10.47
N PHE A 41 7.76 7.73 -11.19
CA PHE A 41 8.65 8.85 -10.84
C PHE A 41 8.00 9.90 -9.94
N LEU A 42 6.66 10.06 -10.00
CA LEU A 42 5.90 11.04 -9.20
C LEU A 42 5.31 10.46 -7.91
N ARG A 43 5.60 9.21 -7.60
CA ARG A 43 5.46 8.66 -6.26
C ARG A 43 6.86 8.52 -5.63
N PRO A 44 7.51 9.59 -5.19
CA PRO A 44 8.39 9.42 -4.07
C PRO A 44 7.45 8.90 -2.98
N GLN A 45 7.64 7.69 -2.53
CA GLN A 45 7.08 7.28 -1.25
C GLN A 45 7.83 8.09 -0.22
N LEU A 46 7.39 9.34 -0.05
CA LEU A 46 7.92 10.20 0.98
C LEU A 46 7.48 9.55 2.28
N THR A 47 8.42 8.92 2.98
CA THR A 47 8.21 8.51 4.35
C THR A 47 7.64 9.69 5.12
N SER A 48 6.45 9.54 5.66
CA SER A 48 5.80 10.59 6.44
C SER A 48 5.95 10.27 7.93
N ALA A 49 6.00 11.32 8.73
CA ALA A 49 6.00 11.19 10.18
C ALA A 49 4.58 11.08 10.72
N TYR A 50 4.43 10.38 11.83
CA TYR A 50 3.26 10.51 12.70
C TYR A 50 3.69 10.74 14.14
N VAL A 51 2.90 11.52 14.87
CA VAL A 51 3.05 11.75 16.30
C VAL A 51 1.92 11.02 17.02
N LEU A 52 2.25 10.27 18.07
CA LEU A 52 1.30 9.53 18.86
C LEU A 52 1.49 9.89 20.34
N VAL A 53 0.49 10.56 20.92
CA VAL A 53 0.41 10.88 22.33
C VAL A 53 -0.62 9.94 22.96
N ASP A 54 -0.16 9.03 23.78
CA ASP A 54 -0.97 8.04 24.50
C ASP A 54 -0.96 8.37 25.99
N ALA A 55 -2.02 9.02 26.45
CA ALA A 55 -2.15 9.44 27.85
C ALA A 55 -2.28 8.24 28.82
N SER A 56 -2.78 7.08 28.31
CA SER A 56 -2.88 5.86 29.10
C SER A 56 -1.58 5.06 29.17
N GLY A 57 -0.67 5.24 28.19
CA GLY A 57 0.55 4.45 28.03
C GLY A 57 0.34 3.00 27.58
N GLN A 58 -0.88 2.60 27.22
CA GLN A 58 -1.24 1.20 26.96
C GLN A 58 -1.28 0.84 25.47
N TYR A 59 -1.45 1.82 24.60
CA TYR A 59 -1.73 1.58 23.18
C TYR A 59 -0.54 1.84 22.26
N ALA A 60 0.37 2.73 22.66
CA ALA A 60 1.42 3.22 21.78
C ALA A 60 2.30 2.11 21.19
N SER A 61 2.77 1.18 22.04
CA SER A 61 3.62 0.07 21.61
C SER A 61 2.89 -0.90 20.67
N ALA A 62 1.62 -1.18 20.94
CA ALA A 62 0.80 -2.06 20.11
C ALA A 62 0.55 -1.45 18.72
N ILE A 63 0.29 -0.14 18.68
CA ILE A 63 0.08 0.60 17.41
C ILE A 63 1.38 0.61 16.58
N ASP A 64 2.52 0.94 17.19
CA ASP A 64 3.82 0.94 16.51
C ASP A 64 4.14 -0.45 15.97
N HIS A 65 3.90 -1.49 16.76
CA HIS A 65 4.07 -2.88 16.34
C HIS A 65 3.16 -3.23 15.16
N ARG A 66 1.89 -2.82 15.19
CA ARG A 66 0.93 -3.05 14.09
C ARG A 66 1.33 -2.36 12.80
N ILE A 67 1.82 -1.14 12.87
CA ILE A 67 2.32 -0.40 11.71
C ILE A 67 3.51 -1.14 11.09
N GLU A 68 4.44 -1.63 11.92
CA GLU A 68 5.59 -2.40 11.46
C GLU A 68 5.18 -3.76 10.86
N LEU A 69 4.28 -4.51 11.50
CA LEU A 69 3.75 -5.77 10.95
C LEU A 69 3.09 -5.56 9.59
N ASN A 70 2.32 -4.48 9.42
CA ASN A 70 1.70 -4.17 8.14
C ASN A 70 2.76 -3.86 7.07
N ARG A 71 3.81 -3.11 7.41
CA ARG A 71 4.93 -2.86 6.50
C ARG A 71 5.60 -4.16 6.07
N GLN A 72 5.95 -5.02 7.02
CA GLN A 72 6.58 -6.32 6.76
C GLN A 72 5.70 -7.26 5.94
N ARG A 73 4.37 -7.17 6.10
CA ARG A 73 3.42 -7.95 5.28
C ARG A 73 3.51 -7.57 3.81
N TYR A 74 3.56 -6.28 3.50
CA TYR A 74 3.71 -5.81 2.11
C TYR A 74 5.07 -6.20 1.54
N GLU A 75 6.15 -5.99 2.30
CA GLU A 75 7.49 -6.36 1.91
C GLU A 75 7.62 -7.86 1.61
N LEU A 76 7.05 -8.72 2.47
CA LEU A 76 7.01 -10.16 2.26
C LEU A 76 6.18 -10.55 1.02
N ALA A 77 5.05 -9.90 0.79
CA ALA A 77 4.21 -10.15 -0.39
C ALA A 77 4.92 -9.77 -1.69
N ASP A 78 5.61 -8.63 -1.70
CA ASP A 78 6.38 -8.17 -2.85
C ASP A 78 7.60 -9.05 -3.11
N LEU A 79 8.30 -9.46 -2.05
CA LEU A 79 9.41 -10.42 -2.15
C LEU A 79 8.92 -11.77 -2.69
N SER A 80 7.79 -12.29 -2.19
CA SER A 80 7.20 -13.53 -2.68
C SER A 80 6.84 -13.42 -4.17
N ALA A 81 6.26 -12.31 -4.60
CA ALA A 81 5.96 -12.05 -6.00
C ALA A 81 7.23 -11.97 -6.87
N TYR A 82 8.29 -11.35 -6.35
CA TYR A 82 9.59 -11.27 -7.01
C TYR A 82 10.23 -12.66 -7.16
N VAL A 83 10.25 -13.46 -6.09
CA VAL A 83 10.78 -14.84 -6.10
C VAL A 83 10.06 -15.72 -7.12
N GLN A 84 8.73 -15.61 -7.18
CA GLN A 84 7.93 -16.36 -8.17
C GLN A 84 8.19 -15.88 -9.61
N ARG A 85 8.31 -14.56 -9.81
CA ARG A 85 8.59 -13.99 -11.13
C ARG A 85 9.89 -14.50 -11.71
N TRP A 86 10.94 -14.61 -10.88
CA TRP A 86 12.28 -14.99 -11.31
C TRP A 86 12.58 -16.48 -11.09
N ASN A 87 11.58 -17.25 -10.63
CA ASN A 87 11.67 -18.70 -10.42
C ASN A 87 12.85 -19.12 -9.52
N VAL A 88 13.08 -18.38 -8.44
CA VAL A 88 14.20 -18.61 -7.50
C VAL A 88 13.74 -19.21 -6.16
N SER A 89 12.50 -19.66 -6.06
CA SER A 89 11.94 -20.32 -4.86
C SER A 89 12.73 -21.55 -4.41
N ALA A 90 13.41 -22.23 -5.34
CA ALA A 90 14.30 -23.36 -5.02
C ALA A 90 15.52 -23.00 -4.15
N ALA A 91 15.76 -21.71 -3.85
CA ALA A 91 16.81 -21.28 -2.91
C ALA A 91 16.54 -21.79 -1.49
N LYS A 92 15.29 -21.72 -1.03
CA LYS A 92 14.79 -22.24 0.25
C LYS A 92 13.30 -22.57 0.05
N PRO A 93 12.95 -23.78 -0.44
CA PRO A 93 11.56 -24.10 -0.82
C PRO A 93 10.57 -24.01 0.32
N ASP A 94 11.00 -24.28 1.56
CA ASP A 94 10.15 -24.24 2.75
C ASP A 94 10.04 -22.84 3.37
N ALA A 95 10.68 -21.83 2.78
CA ALA A 95 10.59 -20.47 3.28
C ALA A 95 9.22 -19.87 2.96
N ILE A 96 8.70 -19.04 3.87
CA ILE A 96 7.40 -18.38 3.73
C ILE A 96 7.34 -17.57 2.44
N TRP A 97 8.40 -16.86 2.10
CA TRP A 97 8.50 -16.06 0.88
C TRP A 97 8.59 -16.90 -0.43
N ALA A 98 8.83 -18.21 -0.33
CA ALA A 98 8.92 -19.10 -1.48
C ALA A 98 7.59 -19.74 -1.90
N THR A 99 6.54 -19.63 -1.07
CA THR A 99 5.24 -20.31 -1.28
C THR A 99 4.39 -19.72 -2.40
N GLY A 100 4.66 -18.48 -2.83
CA GLY A 100 3.85 -17.76 -3.82
C GLY A 100 2.54 -17.20 -3.27
N GLU A 101 2.34 -17.25 -1.97
CA GLU A 101 1.23 -16.59 -1.30
C GLU A 101 1.35 -15.07 -1.40
N ARG A 102 0.22 -14.38 -1.33
CA ARG A 102 0.12 -12.93 -1.39
C ARG A 102 -0.49 -12.33 -0.13
N TRP A 103 -0.92 -13.18 0.77
CA TRP A 103 -1.43 -12.80 2.07
C TRP A 103 -0.79 -13.69 3.11
N PHE A 104 -0.29 -13.05 4.17
CA PHE A 104 0.44 -13.71 5.24
C PHE A 104 -0.20 -13.40 6.58
N THR A 105 -0.29 -14.41 7.43
CA THR A 105 -0.77 -14.27 8.81
C THR A 105 0.26 -13.51 9.65
N GLU A 106 -0.16 -12.99 10.78
CA GLU A 106 0.73 -12.30 11.72
C GLU A 106 1.90 -13.19 12.16
N GLN A 107 1.61 -14.45 12.50
CA GLN A 107 2.63 -15.44 12.87
C GLN A 107 3.67 -15.68 11.75
N GLN A 108 3.23 -15.74 10.49
CA GLN A 108 4.13 -15.88 9.35
C GLN A 108 5.02 -14.64 9.16
N ILE A 109 4.48 -13.45 9.42
CA ILE A 109 5.24 -12.20 9.34
C ILE A 109 6.27 -12.14 10.47
N GLU A 110 5.89 -12.49 11.70
CA GLU A 110 6.82 -12.55 12.84
C GLU A 110 7.94 -13.56 12.59
N GLN A 111 7.62 -14.73 12.03
CA GLN A 111 8.63 -15.71 11.63
C GLN A 111 9.56 -15.14 10.55
N PHE A 112 9.03 -14.45 9.55
CA PHE A 112 9.83 -13.79 8.50
C PHE A 112 10.80 -12.75 9.09
N ILE A 113 10.33 -11.93 10.03
CA ILE A 113 11.16 -10.95 10.75
C ILE A 113 12.25 -11.67 11.56
N ALA A 114 11.90 -12.73 12.29
CA ALA A 114 12.83 -13.51 13.10
C ALA A 114 13.91 -14.21 12.25
N GLU A 115 13.59 -14.57 11.01
CA GLU A 115 14.53 -15.14 10.03
C GLU A 115 15.42 -14.07 9.34
N GLY A 116 15.31 -12.80 9.70
CA GLY A 116 16.10 -11.67 9.16
C GLY A 116 15.45 -10.92 8.00
N GLY A 117 14.16 -11.15 7.75
CA GLY A 117 13.36 -10.40 6.80
C GLY A 117 13.83 -10.50 5.34
N ALA A 118 13.49 -9.49 4.55
CA ALA A 118 13.86 -9.45 3.13
C ALA A 118 15.38 -9.46 2.91
N THR A 119 16.14 -8.83 3.79
CA THR A 119 17.60 -8.77 3.65
C THR A 119 18.23 -10.17 3.67
N ALA A 120 17.88 -10.99 4.63
CA ALA A 120 18.38 -12.36 4.71
C ALA A 120 17.88 -13.24 3.55
N ALA A 121 16.62 -13.05 3.15
CA ALA A 121 16.07 -13.76 1.99
C ALA A 121 16.78 -13.40 0.68
N LEU A 122 17.06 -12.11 0.46
CA LEU A 122 17.78 -11.63 -0.72
C LEU A 122 19.18 -12.21 -0.84
N GLU A 123 19.91 -12.34 0.25
CA GLU A 123 21.25 -13.00 0.24
C GLU A 123 21.17 -14.47 -0.20
N LEU A 124 20.09 -15.18 0.16
CA LEU A 124 19.87 -16.58 -0.24
C LEU A 124 19.49 -16.73 -1.73
N ILE A 125 18.72 -15.80 -2.28
CA ILE A 125 18.27 -15.89 -3.68
C ILE A 125 19.25 -15.28 -4.68
N LYS A 126 20.05 -14.30 -4.24
CA LYS A 126 21.02 -13.57 -5.09
C LYS A 126 21.91 -14.46 -5.97
N PRO A 127 22.48 -15.59 -5.50
CA PRO A 127 23.31 -16.46 -6.35
C PRO A 127 22.54 -17.15 -7.47
N ARG A 128 21.21 -17.18 -7.41
CA ARG A 128 20.33 -17.87 -8.36
C ARG A 128 19.57 -16.94 -9.28
N LEU A 129 19.68 -15.63 -9.05
CA LEU A 129 19.03 -14.62 -9.90
C LEU A 129 19.71 -14.58 -11.27
N PRO A 130 18.92 -14.49 -12.37
CA PRO A 130 19.44 -14.16 -13.68
C PRO A 130 20.18 -12.82 -13.69
N GLN A 131 21.15 -12.67 -14.59
CA GLN A 131 21.94 -11.43 -14.70
C GLN A 131 21.12 -10.20 -15.10
N ASP A 132 20.00 -10.40 -15.77
CA ASP A 132 19.06 -9.36 -16.21
C ASP A 132 17.92 -9.11 -15.19
N ALA A 133 17.91 -9.83 -14.06
CA ALA A 133 16.93 -9.58 -13.02
C ALA A 133 17.16 -8.19 -12.39
N PRO A 134 16.13 -7.32 -12.32
CA PRO A 134 16.26 -6.06 -11.62
C PRO A 134 16.54 -6.31 -10.14
N VAL A 135 17.30 -5.44 -9.53
CA VAL A 135 17.53 -5.49 -8.08
C VAL A 135 16.20 -5.32 -7.35
N PHE A 136 15.94 -6.19 -6.38
CA PHE A 136 14.81 -6.00 -5.47
C PHE A 136 15.12 -4.83 -4.54
N GLU A 137 14.29 -3.81 -4.58
CA GLU A 137 14.41 -2.64 -3.72
C GLU A 137 13.51 -2.81 -2.51
N ILE A 138 14.09 -2.79 -1.31
CA ILE A 138 13.32 -2.75 -0.07
C ILE A 138 12.76 -1.34 0.07
N GLU A 139 11.43 -1.23 0.02
CA GLU A 139 10.77 0.07 0.15
C GLU A 139 10.96 0.64 1.56
N PRO A 140 11.30 1.94 1.68
CA PRO A 140 11.35 2.59 2.98
C PRO A 140 9.96 2.57 3.65
N PRO A 141 9.88 2.64 4.99
CA PRO A 141 8.60 2.69 5.68
C PRO A 141 7.78 3.89 5.21
N SER A 142 6.49 3.66 4.93
CA SER A 142 5.58 4.75 4.56
C SER A 142 5.36 5.72 5.71
N TYR A 143 5.46 5.23 6.96
CA TYR A 143 5.30 6.02 8.18
C TYR A 143 6.40 5.72 9.17
N VAL A 144 6.87 6.77 9.83
CA VAL A 144 7.85 6.70 10.90
C VAL A 144 7.33 7.50 12.10
N ARG A 145 7.47 6.94 13.30
CA ARG A 145 7.11 7.67 14.50
C ARG A 145 8.07 8.82 14.74
N ALA A 146 7.53 10.01 14.98
CA ALA A 146 8.26 11.17 15.48
C ALA A 146 7.98 11.34 16.98
N GLU A 147 8.96 11.85 17.70
CA GLU A 147 8.72 12.36 19.04
C GLU A 147 7.86 13.63 18.95
N THR A 148 7.10 13.91 20.00
CA THR A 148 6.34 15.14 20.07
C THR A 148 7.31 16.32 20.09
N PRO A 149 7.15 17.32 19.20
CA PRO A 149 8.06 18.45 19.13
C PRO A 149 8.18 19.20 20.45
N ALA A 150 9.38 19.68 20.75
CA ALA A 150 9.64 20.41 22.00
C ALA A 150 8.74 21.65 22.12
N GLY A 151 8.15 21.86 23.30
CA GLY A 151 7.26 22.97 23.58
C GLY A 151 5.77 22.72 23.26
N VAL A 152 5.42 21.57 22.69
CA VAL A 152 4.01 21.17 22.52
C VAL A 152 3.47 20.68 23.88
N PRO A 153 2.35 21.23 24.38
CA PRO A 153 1.81 20.92 25.70
C PRO A 153 1.05 19.60 25.70
N ILE A 154 1.74 18.50 26.02
CA ILE A 154 1.13 17.15 26.03
C ILE A 154 0.20 16.92 27.22
N ASP A 155 0.44 17.60 28.36
CA ASP A 155 -0.29 17.41 29.63
C ASP A 155 -1.50 18.32 29.80
N GLN A 156 -1.74 19.24 28.85
CA GLN A 156 -2.81 20.24 28.95
C GLN A 156 -4.09 19.85 28.22
N GLY A 157 -4.17 18.60 27.79
CA GLY A 157 -5.32 18.04 27.10
C GLY A 157 -5.27 18.20 25.56
N PRO A 158 -6.26 17.61 24.88
CA PRO A 158 -6.21 17.46 23.43
C PRO A 158 -6.33 18.78 22.65
N ASP A 159 -7.00 19.79 23.17
CA ASP A 159 -7.18 21.07 22.47
C ASP A 159 -5.86 21.88 22.47
N ALA A 160 -5.17 21.93 23.61
CA ALA A 160 -3.84 22.55 23.70
C ALA A 160 -2.80 21.80 22.85
N LEU A 161 -2.89 20.46 22.84
CA LEU A 161 -2.06 19.63 21.97
C LEU A 161 -2.30 19.94 20.48
N ALA A 162 -3.57 20.09 20.08
CA ALA A 162 -3.93 20.45 18.70
C ALA A 162 -3.36 21.80 18.27
N GLU A 163 -3.49 22.82 19.13
CA GLU A 163 -2.93 24.14 18.88
C GLU A 163 -1.41 24.08 18.77
N GLY A 164 -0.74 23.34 19.68
CA GLY A 164 0.70 23.17 19.65
C GLY A 164 1.22 22.41 18.44
N LEU A 165 0.47 21.45 17.91
CA LEU A 165 0.86 20.66 16.73
C LEU A 165 0.48 21.30 15.39
N ALA A 166 -0.45 22.27 15.38
CA ALA A 166 -0.94 22.89 14.16
C ALA A 166 0.16 23.42 13.21
N PRO A 167 1.24 24.09 13.70
CA PRO A 167 2.34 24.53 12.83
C PRO A 167 3.07 23.35 12.19
N TYR A 168 3.30 22.28 12.93
CA TYR A 168 4.04 21.10 12.47
C TYR A 168 3.28 20.25 11.46
N LEU A 169 1.96 20.28 11.46
CA LEU A 169 1.14 19.60 10.45
C LEU A 169 1.33 20.19 9.02
N GLN A 170 1.90 21.38 8.91
CA GLN A 170 2.22 22.04 7.64
C GLN A 170 3.72 22.04 7.33
N ASP A 171 4.53 21.42 8.17
CA ASP A 171 5.97 21.45 8.11
C ASP A 171 6.56 20.04 8.34
N VAL A 172 7.85 19.96 8.54
CA VAL A 172 8.58 18.74 8.83
C VAL A 172 8.84 18.60 10.33
N VAL A 173 8.93 17.36 10.79
CA VAL A 173 9.34 17.01 12.15
C VAL A 173 10.57 16.12 12.12
N ALA A 174 11.37 16.20 13.18
CA ALA A 174 12.53 15.33 13.34
C ALA A 174 12.09 13.89 13.63
N THR A 175 12.69 12.94 12.91
CA THR A 175 12.48 11.51 13.08
C THR A 175 13.84 10.80 13.12
N PRO A 176 13.90 9.52 13.53
CA PRO A 176 15.13 8.72 13.44
C PRO A 176 15.68 8.60 12.01
N MET A 177 14.84 8.85 11.00
CA MET A 177 15.22 8.82 9.58
C MET A 177 15.44 10.22 8.97
N GLY A 178 15.68 11.24 9.80
CA GLY A 178 15.79 12.64 9.38
C GLY A 178 14.46 13.38 9.43
N GLU A 179 14.44 14.60 8.91
CA GLU A 179 13.23 15.43 8.86
C GLU A 179 12.21 14.85 7.86
N ARG A 180 10.96 14.73 8.31
CA ARG A 180 9.85 14.17 7.52
C ARG A 180 8.59 15.01 7.70
N PRO A 181 7.75 15.14 6.65
CA PRO A 181 6.47 15.84 6.78
C PRO A 181 5.57 15.11 7.78
N LEU A 182 4.94 15.85 8.68
CA LEU A 182 3.99 15.30 9.65
C LEU A 182 2.65 15.06 8.97
N ALA A 183 2.32 13.78 8.75
CA ALA A 183 1.07 13.38 8.09
C ALA A 183 -0.10 13.25 9.07
N LEU A 184 0.16 12.83 10.29
CA LEU A 184 -0.87 12.53 11.28
C LEU A 184 -0.34 12.80 12.70
N ALA A 185 -1.18 13.42 13.51
CA ALA A 185 -1.03 13.45 14.97
C ALA A 185 -2.21 12.73 15.60
N VAL A 186 -1.96 11.89 16.58
CA VAL A 186 -2.95 11.07 17.28
C VAL A 186 -2.84 11.34 18.78
N TYR A 187 -3.98 11.59 19.41
CA TYR A 187 -4.12 11.64 20.85
C TYR A 187 -5.07 10.54 21.30
N ILE A 188 -4.61 9.71 22.22
CA ILE A 188 -5.38 8.66 22.87
C ILE A 188 -5.54 9.05 24.34
N PRO A 189 -6.77 9.28 24.83
CA PRO A 189 -7.02 9.63 26.22
C PRO A 189 -6.76 8.44 27.16
N GLU A 190 -6.71 8.71 28.47
CA GLU A 190 -6.55 7.67 29.49
C GLU A 190 -7.67 6.62 29.43
N ALA A 191 -8.90 7.07 29.19
CA ALA A 191 -10.08 6.21 29.06
C ALA A 191 -10.79 6.49 27.74
N VAL A 192 -10.54 5.66 26.75
CA VAL A 192 -11.19 5.79 25.44
C VAL A 192 -12.67 5.42 25.53
N GLY A 193 -13.55 6.34 25.20
CA GLY A 193 -14.99 6.15 25.25
C GLY A 193 -15.77 7.17 24.42
N PRO A 194 -17.12 7.13 24.47
CA PRO A 194 -17.97 8.08 23.74
C PRO A 194 -17.75 9.53 24.14
N ASP A 195 -17.47 9.77 25.45
CA ASP A 195 -17.28 11.11 26.00
C ASP A 195 -15.85 11.62 25.79
N ASP A 196 -14.88 10.73 25.64
CA ASP A 196 -13.48 11.07 25.36
C ASP A 196 -12.93 10.18 24.23
N PRO A 197 -13.20 10.55 22.98
CA PRO A 197 -12.79 9.77 21.82
C PRO A 197 -11.31 9.99 21.47
N ILE A 198 -10.73 9.05 20.75
CA ILE A 198 -9.42 9.25 20.07
C ILE A 198 -9.53 10.44 19.16
N ARG A 199 -8.59 11.36 19.24
CA ARG A 199 -8.53 12.53 18.35
C ARG A 199 -7.37 12.40 17.38
N MET A 200 -7.62 12.76 16.13
CA MET A 200 -6.64 12.71 15.06
C MET A 200 -6.63 14.00 14.26
N TRP A 201 -5.46 14.54 14.01
CA TRP A 201 -5.28 15.76 13.21
C TRP A 201 -4.36 15.44 12.02
N THR A 202 -4.74 15.92 10.86
CA THR A 202 -4.01 15.66 9.61
C THR A 202 -3.94 16.91 8.75
N ASN A 203 -2.90 17.00 7.94
CA ASN A 203 -2.79 18.03 6.90
C ASN A 203 -3.29 17.46 5.57
N GLY A 204 -4.60 17.49 5.36
CA GLY A 204 -5.22 17.01 4.13
C GLY A 204 -6.03 15.72 4.30
N ALA A 205 -6.15 14.93 3.24
CA ALA A 205 -6.90 13.67 3.29
C ALA A 205 -6.16 12.65 4.16
N PRO A 206 -6.83 12.10 5.19
CA PRO A 206 -6.21 11.13 6.08
C PRO A 206 -5.89 9.82 5.34
N ASN A 207 -4.79 9.17 5.71
CA ASN A 207 -4.49 7.84 5.19
C ASN A 207 -5.36 6.78 5.88
N PRO A 208 -6.26 6.09 5.15
CA PRO A 208 -7.17 5.13 5.76
C PRO A 208 -6.45 3.97 6.45
N SER A 209 -5.33 3.49 5.90
CA SER A 209 -4.61 2.35 6.48
C SER A 209 -3.96 2.68 7.82
N LEU A 210 -3.46 3.91 7.99
CA LEU A 210 -2.90 4.36 9.26
C LEU A 210 -3.99 4.54 10.32
N ILE A 211 -5.13 5.15 9.94
CA ILE A 211 -6.29 5.30 10.83
C ILE A 211 -6.82 3.93 11.28
N GLU A 212 -6.96 2.99 10.35
CA GLU A 212 -7.44 1.65 10.68
C GLU A 212 -6.43 0.87 11.54
N ALA A 213 -5.12 1.07 11.36
CA ALA A 213 -4.12 0.49 12.23
C ALA A 213 -4.27 0.98 13.68
N VAL A 214 -4.40 2.30 13.88
CA VAL A 214 -4.61 2.89 15.21
C VAL A 214 -5.92 2.41 15.82
N ARG A 215 -7.04 2.54 15.11
CA ARG A 215 -8.36 2.14 15.57
C ARG A 215 -8.43 0.65 15.88
N GLY A 216 -7.90 -0.18 14.99
CA GLY A 216 -7.92 -1.63 15.14
C GLY A 216 -7.15 -2.08 16.39
N GLU A 217 -5.99 -1.50 16.66
CA GLU A 217 -5.20 -1.87 17.82
C GLU A 217 -5.82 -1.36 19.14
N VAL A 218 -6.40 -0.17 19.17
CA VAL A 218 -7.13 0.28 20.36
C VAL A 218 -8.29 -0.65 20.68
N VAL A 219 -9.08 -1.02 19.68
CA VAL A 219 -10.20 -1.98 19.87
C VAL A 219 -9.67 -3.35 20.32
N ARG A 220 -8.56 -3.82 19.78
CA ARG A 220 -7.93 -5.08 20.15
C ARG A 220 -7.50 -5.09 21.61
N VAL A 221 -6.79 -4.04 22.06
CA VAL A 221 -6.33 -3.89 23.44
C VAL A 221 -7.52 -3.79 24.41
N GLN A 222 -8.53 -2.99 24.07
CA GLN A 222 -9.75 -2.89 24.91
C GLN A 222 -10.48 -4.22 25.05
N ARG A 223 -10.59 -5.00 23.96
CA ARG A 223 -11.18 -6.34 24.00
C ARG A 223 -10.37 -7.29 24.89
N MET A 224 -9.04 -7.25 24.76
CA MET A 224 -8.15 -8.04 25.63
C MET A 224 -8.40 -7.74 27.08
N GLN A 225 -8.39 -6.47 27.46
CA GLN A 225 -8.64 -6.02 28.83
C GLN A 225 -10.03 -6.43 29.35
N ALA A 226 -11.05 -6.34 28.49
CA ALA A 226 -12.41 -6.76 28.86
C ALA A 226 -12.50 -8.28 29.12
N LEU A 227 -11.80 -9.09 28.33
CA LEU A 227 -11.75 -10.55 28.52
C LEU A 227 -10.97 -10.92 29.78
N GLU A 228 -9.85 -10.28 30.04
CA GLU A 228 -9.06 -10.44 31.27
C GLU A 228 -9.85 -10.02 32.51
N ALA A 229 -10.54 -8.88 32.47
CA ALA A 229 -11.43 -8.42 33.54
C ALA A 229 -12.61 -9.39 33.75
N GLY A 230 -13.03 -10.11 32.70
CA GLY A 230 -14.00 -11.20 32.77
C GLY A 230 -13.47 -12.51 33.34
N GLY A 231 -12.19 -12.57 33.74
CA GLY A 231 -11.56 -13.71 34.41
C GLY A 231 -10.87 -14.69 33.44
N LEU A 232 -10.68 -14.35 32.17
CA LEU A 232 -9.87 -15.15 31.25
C LEU A 232 -8.37 -14.90 31.54
N SER A 233 -7.56 -15.95 31.35
CA SER A 233 -6.10 -15.73 31.37
C SER A 233 -5.67 -14.93 30.14
N PRO A 234 -4.56 -14.17 30.21
CA PRO A 234 -4.05 -13.41 29.06
C PRO A 234 -3.85 -14.27 27.80
N GLU A 235 -3.41 -15.53 27.97
CA GLU A 235 -3.18 -16.45 26.89
C GLU A 235 -4.50 -16.86 26.18
N LEU A 236 -5.55 -17.12 26.95
CA LEU A 236 -6.87 -17.46 26.41
C LEU A 236 -7.52 -16.24 25.75
N ALA A 237 -7.39 -15.07 26.36
CA ALA A 237 -7.89 -13.81 25.82
C ALA A 237 -7.22 -13.51 24.47
N SER A 238 -5.89 -13.65 24.37
CA SER A 238 -5.14 -13.51 23.13
C SER A 238 -5.59 -14.51 22.08
N GLN A 239 -5.69 -15.79 22.39
CA GLN A 239 -6.15 -16.82 21.45
C GLN A 239 -7.56 -16.53 20.89
N MET A 240 -8.47 -16.01 21.73
CA MET A 240 -9.82 -15.65 21.28
C MET A 240 -9.83 -14.45 20.32
N ILE A 241 -8.96 -13.47 20.57
CA ILE A 241 -8.85 -12.26 19.74
C ILE A 241 -8.11 -12.56 18.44
N ASP A 242 -7.03 -13.31 18.53
CA ASP A 242 -6.13 -13.61 17.40
C ASP A 242 -6.57 -14.85 16.61
N THR A 243 -7.80 -15.36 16.86
CA THR A 243 -8.37 -16.44 16.05
C THR A 243 -8.45 -15.99 14.59
N THR A 244 -7.54 -16.50 13.80
CA THR A 244 -7.47 -16.20 12.37
C THR A 244 -8.23 -17.25 11.57
N VAL A 245 -9.07 -16.81 10.65
CA VAL A 245 -9.62 -17.71 9.63
C VAL A 245 -8.50 -18.02 8.64
N PRO A 246 -8.17 -19.30 8.40
CA PRO A 246 -7.17 -19.67 7.41
C PRO A 246 -7.58 -19.10 6.05
N LEU A 247 -6.75 -18.23 5.50
CA LEU A 247 -6.98 -17.61 4.20
C LEU A 247 -5.72 -17.79 3.36
N GLN A 248 -5.89 -18.45 2.22
CA GLN A 248 -4.84 -18.57 1.23
C GLN A 248 -5.17 -17.67 0.04
N VAL A 249 -4.32 -16.68 -0.22
CA VAL A 249 -4.43 -15.80 -1.38
C VAL A 249 -3.23 -16.04 -2.28
N SER A 250 -3.46 -16.73 -3.39
CA SER A 250 -2.44 -17.02 -4.38
C SER A 250 -2.82 -16.43 -5.74
N ALA A 251 -1.82 -16.19 -6.60
CA ALA A 251 -2.11 -15.91 -7.99
C ALA A 251 -2.70 -17.16 -8.65
N PRO A 252 -3.67 -17.00 -9.58
CA PRO A 252 -4.14 -18.15 -10.34
C PRO A 252 -2.94 -18.79 -11.06
N PRO A 253 -2.94 -20.14 -11.23
CA PRO A 253 -1.88 -20.85 -11.91
C PRO A 253 -1.60 -20.19 -13.26
N GLN A 254 -0.32 -20.08 -13.61
CA GLN A 254 0.11 -19.51 -14.87
C GLN A 254 -0.32 -20.47 -16.01
N GLY A 255 -1.55 -20.33 -16.47
CA GLY A 255 -2.00 -20.91 -17.73
C GLY A 255 -1.80 -19.89 -18.85
N GLU A 256 -1.82 -20.34 -20.10
CA GLU A 256 -1.63 -19.53 -21.34
C GLU A 256 -2.61 -18.33 -21.48
N GLY A 257 -3.47 -18.08 -20.47
CA GLY A 257 -4.47 -17.02 -20.48
C GLY A 257 -4.09 -15.68 -19.85
N ARG A 258 -2.89 -15.53 -19.28
CA ARG A 258 -2.51 -14.29 -18.57
C ARG A 258 -2.32 -13.09 -19.49
N GLU A 259 -1.82 -13.30 -20.67
CA GLU A 259 -1.73 -12.24 -21.70
C GLU A 259 -3.12 -11.80 -22.17
N LEU A 260 -4.08 -12.74 -22.24
CA LEU A 260 -5.46 -12.45 -22.61
C LEU A 260 -6.23 -11.64 -21.56
N VAL A 261 -5.89 -11.75 -20.27
CA VAL A 261 -6.53 -10.95 -19.21
C VAL A 261 -6.10 -9.49 -19.29
N ALA A 262 -4.82 -9.22 -19.51
CA ALA A 262 -4.32 -7.86 -19.73
C ALA A 262 -4.94 -7.23 -21.00
N ILE A 263 -5.05 -8.00 -22.09
CA ILE A 263 -5.70 -7.57 -23.33
C ILE A 263 -7.20 -7.34 -23.10
N ARG A 264 -7.90 -8.21 -22.38
CA ARG A 264 -9.33 -8.06 -22.08
C ARG A 264 -9.66 -6.83 -21.24
N SER A 265 -8.78 -6.42 -20.33
CA SER A 265 -8.99 -5.21 -19.52
C SER A 265 -8.75 -3.92 -20.30
N VAL A 266 -7.84 -3.92 -21.28
CA VAL A 266 -7.51 -2.75 -22.09
C VAL A 266 -8.37 -2.66 -23.36
N LEU A 267 -8.82 -3.80 -23.89
CA LEU A 267 -9.57 -3.88 -25.13
C LEU A 267 -10.87 -3.05 -25.15
N PRO A 268 -11.74 -3.07 -24.10
CA PRO A 268 -12.95 -2.25 -24.09
C PRO A 268 -12.64 -0.76 -24.12
N LEU A 269 -11.60 -0.33 -23.44
CA LEU A 269 -11.16 1.06 -23.37
C LEU A 269 -10.59 1.51 -24.73
N ALA A 270 -9.78 0.67 -25.36
CA ALA A 270 -9.26 0.91 -26.69
C ALA A 270 -10.37 0.98 -27.74
N LEU A 271 -11.35 0.06 -27.69
CA LEU A 271 -12.50 0.05 -28.59
C LEU A 271 -13.40 1.29 -28.39
N SER A 272 -13.69 1.67 -27.15
CA SER A 272 -14.47 2.87 -26.83
C SER A 272 -13.79 4.14 -27.36
N TYR A 273 -12.46 4.22 -27.20
CA TYR A 273 -11.69 5.33 -27.73
C TYR A 273 -11.70 5.37 -29.25
N LEU A 274 -11.53 4.23 -29.90
CA LEU A 274 -11.54 4.11 -31.35
C LEU A 274 -12.91 4.47 -31.95
N LEU A 275 -13.97 4.07 -31.28
CA LEU A 275 -15.34 4.43 -31.62
C LEU A 275 -15.59 5.93 -31.45
N MET A 276 -15.12 6.52 -30.36
CA MET A 276 -15.22 7.97 -30.11
C MET A 276 -14.47 8.78 -31.18
N VAL A 277 -13.25 8.37 -31.53
CA VAL A 277 -12.46 9.01 -32.59
C VAL A 277 -13.16 8.88 -33.95
N THR A 278 -13.74 7.71 -34.24
CA THR A 278 -14.47 7.48 -35.48
C THR A 278 -15.71 8.39 -35.59
N VAL A 279 -16.50 8.50 -34.51
CA VAL A 279 -17.68 9.37 -34.46
C VAL A 279 -17.29 10.84 -34.60
N MET A 280 -16.21 11.27 -33.97
CA MET A 280 -15.73 12.66 -34.02
C MET A 280 -15.23 13.05 -35.42
N VAL A 281 -14.63 12.10 -36.14
CA VAL A 281 -14.10 12.32 -37.51
C VAL A 281 -15.19 12.20 -38.55
N THR A 282 -16.25 11.39 -38.34
CA THR A 282 -17.35 11.22 -39.31
C THR A 282 -18.48 12.21 -39.07
N GLY A 283 -18.56 12.85 -37.89
CA GLY A 283 -19.59 13.84 -37.53
C GLY A 283 -19.20 15.29 -37.77
N SER A 284 -18.01 15.57 -38.32
CA SER A 284 -17.53 16.87 -38.80
C SER A 284 -17.55 16.92 -40.33
#